data_89051f248bdc32e27df2f84506fcc3f0
#
_entry.id   89051f248bdc32e27df2f84506fcc3f0
#
_cell.length_a   1.000
_cell.length_b   1.000
_cell.length_c   1.000
_cell.angle_alpha   90.00
_cell.angle_beta   90.00
_cell.angle_gamma   90.00
#
_symmetry.space_group_name_H-M   'P 1'
#
loop_
_entity.id
_entity.type
_entity.pdbx_description
1 polymer ?
#
loop_
_entity_poly.entity_id
_entity_poly.type
_entity_poly.pdbx_seq_one_letter_code
_entity_poly.pdbx_strand_id
1 'polypeptide(L)' 'MTNAETIRSAREAAGLSAREAASLVEVTTVTWQRWEGQTSRATEIPFACWELFLLKTGNHPTHMMIERGV' A
#
# COMPACT_ATOMS: atom_id res chain seq x y z
N MET A 1 -10.40 -10.10 1.83
CA MET A 1 -10.03 -9.04 2.77
C MET A 1 -8.52 -8.97 2.89
N THR A 2 -7.94 -7.80 2.81
CA THR A 2 -6.48 -7.64 2.80
C THR A 2 -5.96 -7.60 4.23
N ASN A 3 -5.12 -8.55 4.61
CA ASN A 3 -4.58 -8.60 5.95
C ASN A 3 -3.19 -7.95 6.04
N ALA A 4 -2.71 -7.76 7.26
CA ALA A 4 -1.44 -7.08 7.52
C ALA A 4 -0.26 -7.74 6.83
N GLU A 5 -0.22 -9.05 6.80
CA GLU A 5 0.86 -9.79 6.15
C GLU A 5 0.86 -9.59 4.64
N THR A 6 -0.31 -9.58 4.02
CA THR A 6 -0.43 -9.33 2.59
C THR A 6 0.04 -7.92 2.24
N ILE A 7 -0.30 -6.95 3.07
CA ILE A 7 0.14 -5.55 2.87
C ILE A 7 1.65 -5.44 2.96
N ARG A 8 2.25 -6.06 3.97
CA ARG A 8 3.71 -6.04 4.13
C ARG A 8 4.40 -6.73 2.96
N SER A 9 3.91 -7.90 2.56
CA SER A 9 4.48 -8.65 1.45
C SER A 9 4.45 -7.86 0.15
N ALA A 10 3.35 -7.17 -0.12
CA ALA A 10 3.22 -6.36 -1.32
C ALA A 10 4.19 -5.18 -1.29
N ARG A 11 4.37 -4.57 -0.12
CA ARG A 11 5.32 -3.46 0.04
C ARG A 11 6.76 -3.94 -0.21
N GLU A 12 7.12 -5.05 0.39
CA GLU A 12 8.47 -5.61 0.24
C GLU A 12 8.74 -6.04 -1.19
N ALA A 13 7.76 -6.65 -1.84
CA ALA A 13 7.89 -7.06 -3.24
C ALA A 13 8.09 -5.85 -4.15
N ALA A 14 7.54 -4.70 -3.79
CA ALA A 14 7.72 -3.47 -4.54
C ALA A 14 9.05 -2.76 -4.20
N GLY A 15 9.81 -3.27 -3.23
CA GLY A 15 11.08 -2.69 -2.83
C GLY A 15 10.94 -1.38 -2.06
N LEU A 16 9.82 -1.20 -1.36
CA LEU A 16 9.52 0.06 -0.68
C LEU A 16 9.65 -0.07 0.83
N SER A 17 10.07 1.02 1.48
CA SER A 17 9.95 1.14 2.92
C SER A 17 8.51 1.50 3.28
N ALA A 18 8.15 1.36 4.57
CA ALA A 18 6.82 1.77 5.03
C ALA A 18 6.57 3.25 4.75
N ARG A 19 7.60 4.07 4.91
CA ARG A 19 7.52 5.50 4.63
C ARG A 19 7.23 5.77 3.15
N GLU A 20 7.93 5.08 2.28
CA GLU A 20 7.73 5.23 0.84
C GLU A 20 6.35 4.77 0.41
N ALA A 21 5.91 3.62 0.93
CA ALA A 21 4.58 3.10 0.63
C ALA A 21 3.48 4.06 1.11
N ALA A 22 3.62 4.59 2.32
CA ALA A 22 2.67 5.56 2.86
C ALA A 22 2.59 6.79 1.97
N SER A 23 3.72 7.28 1.50
CA SER A 23 3.78 8.45 0.63
C SER A 23 3.04 8.22 -0.69
N LEU A 24 3.12 7.01 -1.23
CA LEU A 24 2.43 6.67 -2.48
C LEU A 24 0.92 6.83 -2.37
N VAL A 25 0.35 6.51 -1.23
CA VAL A 25 -1.10 6.60 -1.02
C VAL A 25 -1.48 7.80 -0.15
N GLU A 26 -0.54 8.71 0.06
CA GLU A 26 -0.75 10.00 0.72
C GLU A 26 -1.25 9.87 2.16
N VAL A 27 -0.68 8.93 2.90
CA VAL A 27 -0.96 8.78 4.32
C VAL A 27 0.34 8.88 5.11
N THR A 28 0.23 8.99 6.44
CA THR A 28 1.42 9.03 7.29
C THR A 28 2.02 7.63 7.42
N THR A 29 3.31 7.59 7.75
CA THR A 29 4.01 6.33 7.99
C THR A 29 3.32 5.54 9.11
N VAL A 30 2.88 6.22 10.18
CA VAL A 30 2.18 5.57 11.29
C VAL A 30 0.90 4.89 10.81
N THR A 31 0.14 5.55 9.94
CA THR A 31 -1.08 4.96 9.37
C THR A 31 -0.76 3.69 8.59
N TRP A 32 0.28 3.73 7.76
CA TRP A 32 0.69 2.54 7.03
C TRP A 32 1.12 1.41 7.97
N GLN A 33 1.89 1.75 9.01
CA GLN A 33 2.34 0.76 10.00
C GLN A 33 1.17 0.13 10.74
N ARG A 34 0.10 0.88 10.98
CA ARG A 34 -1.13 0.31 11.57
C ARG A 34 -1.74 -0.74 10.66
N TRP A 35 -1.72 -0.49 9.36
CA TRP A 35 -2.23 -1.46 8.39
C TRP A 35 -1.40 -2.74 8.37
N GLU A 36 -0.10 -2.64 8.65
CA GLU A 36 0.78 -3.81 8.73
C GLU A 36 0.79 -4.44 10.13
N GLY A 37 -0.03 -3.95 11.04
CA GLY A 37 -0.13 -4.51 12.38
C GLY A 37 1.09 -4.24 13.25
N GLN A 38 1.90 -3.25 12.93
CA GLN A 38 3.14 -2.97 13.65
C GLN A 38 2.96 -2.04 14.85
N THR A 39 1.75 -1.58 15.09
CA THR A 39 1.44 -0.72 16.22
C THR A 39 0.39 -1.38 17.09
N SER A 40 0.20 -0.84 18.32
CA SER A 40 -0.80 -1.35 19.23
C SER A 40 -2.24 -1.14 18.71
N ARG A 41 -2.41 -0.31 17.70
CA ARG A 41 -3.72 -0.04 17.09
C ARG A 41 -3.70 -0.45 15.62
N ALA A 42 -3.70 -1.75 15.38
CA ALA A 42 -3.83 -2.25 14.02
C ALA A 42 -5.19 -1.87 13.45
N THR A 43 -5.20 -1.36 12.22
CA THR A 43 -6.43 -1.00 11.52
C THR A 43 -6.40 -1.63 10.14
N GLU A 44 -7.57 -1.74 9.51
CA GLU A 44 -7.65 -2.26 8.16
C GLU A 44 -7.35 -1.17 7.14
N ILE A 45 -6.66 -1.53 6.08
CA ILE A 45 -6.43 -0.61 4.98
C ILE A 45 -7.74 -0.38 4.24
N PRO A 46 -8.14 0.88 3.99
CA PRO A 46 -9.31 1.14 3.16
C PRO A 46 -9.12 0.56 1.76
N PHE A 47 -10.18 0.01 1.20
CA PHE A 47 -10.12 -0.64 -0.11
C PHE A 47 -9.56 0.31 -1.18
N ALA A 48 -9.98 1.56 -1.17
CA ALA A 48 -9.50 2.54 -2.14
C ALA A 48 -7.98 2.77 -2.05
N CYS A 49 -7.44 2.80 -0.83
CA CYS A 49 -5.99 2.96 -0.64
C CYS A 49 -5.24 1.72 -1.12
N TRP A 50 -5.77 0.55 -0.86
CA TRP A 50 -5.17 -0.69 -1.32
C TRP A 50 -5.15 -0.77 -2.85
N GLU A 51 -6.27 -0.42 -3.48
CA GLU A 51 -6.36 -0.36 -4.94
C GLU A 51 -5.35 0.62 -5.52
N LEU A 52 -5.25 1.79 -4.92
CA LEU A 52 -4.30 2.80 -5.38
C LEU A 52 -2.86 2.32 -5.25
N PHE A 53 -2.55 1.67 -4.13
CA PHE A 53 -1.21 1.12 -3.91
C PHE A 53 -0.86 0.08 -4.98
N LEU A 54 -1.78 -0.85 -5.26
CA LEU A 54 -1.55 -1.87 -6.27
C LEU A 54 -1.38 -1.26 -7.66
N LEU A 55 -2.19 -0.27 -8.00
CA LEU A 55 -2.07 0.42 -9.28
C LEU A 55 -0.73 1.13 -9.42
N LYS A 56 -0.32 1.86 -8.38
CA LYS A 56 0.92 2.64 -8.43
C LYS A 56 2.17 1.78 -8.44
N THR A 57 2.10 0.57 -7.88
CA THR A 57 3.22 -0.36 -7.90
C THR A 57 3.19 -1.33 -9.08
N GLY A 58 2.16 -1.23 -9.93
CA GLY A 58 2.02 -2.10 -11.09
C GLY A 58 1.57 -3.51 -10.77
N ASN A 59 1.04 -3.74 -9.58
CA ASN A 59 0.65 -5.07 -9.10
C ASN A 59 -0.85 -5.30 -9.08
N HIS A 60 -1.64 -4.39 -9.64
CA HIS A 60 -3.08 -4.57 -9.67
C HIS A 60 -3.44 -5.73 -10.61
N PRO A 61 -4.31 -6.67 -10.19
CA PRO A 61 -4.58 -7.87 -10.98
C PRO A 61 -5.31 -7.62 -12.30
N THR A 62 -6.09 -6.55 -12.40
CA THR A 62 -6.92 -6.32 -13.60
C THR A 62 -6.72 -4.97 -14.26
N HIS A 63 -6.04 -4.04 -13.61
CA HIS A 63 -5.85 -2.69 -14.13
C HIS A 63 -4.40 -2.28 -14.04
N MET A 64 -4.01 -1.38 -14.91
CA MET A 64 -2.67 -0.84 -14.92
C MET A 64 -2.77 0.68 -15.01
N MET A 65 -1.98 1.37 -14.19
CA MET A 65 -1.89 2.80 -14.27
C MET A 65 -0.97 3.14 -15.44
N ILE A 66 -1.52 3.79 -16.45
CA ILE A 66 -0.74 4.20 -17.61
C ILE A 66 -0.27 5.61 -17.36
N GLU A 67 1.04 5.76 -17.22
CA GLU A 67 1.62 7.08 -17.15
C GLU A 67 1.65 7.66 -18.54
N ARG A 68 0.90 8.70 -18.76
CA ARG A 68 0.98 9.42 -19.99
C ARG A 68 2.15 10.36 -19.88
N GLY A 69 3.22 10.01 -20.53
CA GLY A 69 4.31 10.94 -20.71
C GLY A 69 3.81 12.12 -21.52
N VAL A 70 3.38 13.06 -20.86
CA VAL A 70 2.89 14.29 -21.50
C VAL A 70 4.04 15.09 -22.06
#